data_e2f6cf1446c61743cc3fae8a13cc1357
#
_entry.id   e2f6cf1446c61743cc3fae8a13cc1357
#
_cell.length_a   1.000
_cell.length_b   1.000
_cell.length_c   1.000
_cell.angle_alpha   90.00
_cell.angle_beta   90.00
_cell.angle_gamma   90.00
#
_symmetry.space_group_name_H-M   'P 1'
#
loop_
_entity.id
_entity.type
_entity.pdbx_description
1 polymer ?
#
loop_
_entity_poly.entity_id
_entity_poly.type
_entity_poly.pdbx_seq_one_letter_code
_entity_poly.pdbx_strand_id
1 'polypeptide(L)'
;MPFYQMSITRFITVYIAQGIMCFYFAYLAYKILKRDRKRLNLMFTGFYISNIISLCINFIYAPITDENIVLIMHSITTFFAFYSPIFILVFVLMVLKPEKVMNPKKQKTILILYGIILSGMMIFLFIEDWGVEIGPPDWTPHWMIPFFLYLVTIVSICVVVPSLFISYQIFKKFVDEQLKRKWKYFILGLSAFYACAYGIFISNFLNIPIFRTIIGIIDLILIISGAYLMYIGVGRQLE
;
A
#
# COMPACT_ATOMS: atom_id res chain seq x y z
N MET A 1 8.58 -0.97 -29.56
CA MET A 1 8.50 -1.70 -28.27
C MET A 1 7.73 -2.98 -28.53
N PRO A 2 8.28 -4.16 -28.30
CA PRO A 2 7.51 -5.39 -28.41
C PRO A 2 6.49 -5.46 -27.25
N PHE A 3 5.22 -5.60 -27.61
CA PHE A 3 4.16 -5.84 -26.66
C PHE A 3 3.99 -7.36 -26.51
N TYR A 4 3.99 -7.82 -25.27
CA TYR A 4 3.76 -9.21 -24.95
C TYR A 4 2.28 -9.58 -25.10
N GLN A 5 1.99 -10.75 -25.71
CA GLN A 5 0.66 -11.35 -25.61
C GLN A 5 0.47 -11.84 -24.18
N MET A 6 -0.14 -11.00 -23.38
CA MET A 6 -0.36 -11.24 -21.96
C MET A 6 -1.24 -12.48 -21.76
N SER A 7 -0.87 -13.37 -20.84
CA SER A 7 -1.74 -14.49 -20.45
C SER A 7 -3.09 -13.97 -19.94
N ILE A 8 -4.16 -14.73 -20.18
CA ILE A 8 -5.51 -14.37 -19.72
C ILE A 8 -5.51 -14.13 -18.21
N THR A 9 -4.81 -14.95 -17.44
CA THR A 9 -4.68 -14.80 -15.99
C THR A 9 -4.06 -13.47 -15.61
N ARG A 10 -2.96 -13.07 -16.26
CA ARG A 10 -2.29 -11.79 -16.00
C ARG A 10 -3.18 -10.61 -16.41
N PHE A 11 -3.87 -10.72 -17.55
CA PHE A 11 -4.82 -9.69 -17.98
C PHE A 11 -5.94 -9.49 -16.95
N ILE A 12 -6.57 -10.58 -16.48
CA ILE A 12 -7.62 -10.51 -15.46
C ILE A 12 -7.08 -9.91 -14.16
N THR A 13 -5.90 -10.33 -13.70
CA THR A 13 -5.32 -9.83 -12.45
C THR A 13 -4.97 -8.35 -12.53
N VAL A 14 -4.29 -7.92 -13.61
CA VAL A 14 -3.81 -6.53 -13.73
C VAL A 14 -4.95 -5.60 -14.12
N TYR A 15 -5.69 -5.87 -15.18
CA TYR A 15 -6.66 -4.88 -15.69
C TYR A 15 -8.04 -4.99 -15.04
N ILE A 16 -8.48 -6.19 -14.68
CA ILE A 16 -9.82 -6.35 -14.07
C ILE A 16 -9.71 -6.20 -12.55
N ALA A 17 -8.96 -7.06 -11.87
CA ALA A 17 -8.93 -7.03 -10.41
C ALA A 17 -8.29 -5.74 -9.86
N GLN A 18 -7.11 -5.37 -10.33
CA GLN A 18 -6.48 -4.13 -9.91
C GLN A 18 -7.20 -2.89 -10.46
N GLY A 19 -7.88 -2.98 -11.61
CA GLY A 19 -8.76 -1.94 -12.13
C GLY A 19 -9.89 -1.63 -11.17
N ILE A 20 -10.59 -2.67 -10.69
CA ILE A 20 -11.65 -2.53 -9.68
C ILE A 20 -11.09 -1.87 -8.41
N MET A 21 -9.91 -2.29 -7.93
CA MET A 21 -9.27 -1.67 -6.76
C MET A 21 -8.94 -0.21 -7.00
N CYS A 22 -8.42 0.15 -8.17
CA CYS A 22 -8.06 1.52 -8.53
C CYS A 22 -9.29 2.44 -8.51
N PHE A 23 -10.39 2.03 -9.17
CA PHE A 23 -11.65 2.78 -9.15
C PHE A 23 -12.23 2.89 -7.75
N TYR A 24 -12.15 1.83 -6.96
CA TYR A 24 -12.64 1.84 -5.59
C TYR A 24 -11.86 2.79 -4.70
N PHE A 25 -10.54 2.80 -4.79
CA PHE A 25 -9.69 3.75 -4.07
C PHE A 25 -9.95 5.20 -4.51
N ALA A 26 -10.12 5.43 -5.81
CA ALA A 26 -10.48 6.75 -6.33
C ALA A 26 -11.83 7.24 -5.78
N TYR A 27 -12.82 6.34 -5.73
CA TYR A 27 -14.13 6.64 -5.15
C TYR A 27 -14.03 7.00 -3.66
N LEU A 28 -13.27 6.24 -2.86
CA LEU A 28 -13.07 6.53 -1.44
C LEU A 28 -12.31 7.83 -1.23
N ALA A 29 -11.23 8.06 -1.99
CA ALA A 29 -10.47 9.30 -1.95
C ALA A 29 -11.36 10.51 -2.27
N TYR A 30 -12.17 10.41 -3.34
CA TYR A 30 -13.14 11.45 -3.72
C TYR A 30 -14.15 11.73 -2.61
N LYS A 31 -14.75 10.68 -2.03
CA LYS A 31 -15.71 10.83 -0.93
C LYS A 31 -15.12 11.56 0.27
N ILE A 32 -13.90 11.21 0.66
CA ILE A 32 -13.22 11.84 1.80
C ILE A 32 -12.94 13.31 1.50
N LEU A 33 -12.40 13.64 0.31
CA LEU A 33 -12.03 15.00 -0.07
C LEU A 33 -13.23 15.91 -0.34
N LYS A 34 -14.32 15.35 -0.89
CA LYS A 34 -15.56 16.10 -1.14
C LYS A 34 -16.16 16.62 0.16
N ARG A 35 -15.96 15.89 1.23
CA ARG A 35 -16.53 16.21 2.53
C ARG A 35 -15.78 17.34 3.23
N ASP A 36 -14.47 17.19 3.42
CA ASP A 36 -13.61 18.17 4.10
C ASP A 36 -12.15 17.96 3.66
N ARG A 37 -11.44 19.08 3.46
CA ARG A 37 -10.02 19.08 3.09
C ARG A 37 -9.10 19.38 4.27
N LYS A 38 -9.54 19.07 5.51
CA LYS A 38 -8.68 19.17 6.68
C LYS A 38 -7.49 18.22 6.59
N ARG A 39 -6.42 18.55 7.26
CA ARG A 39 -5.14 17.80 7.22
C ARG A 39 -5.30 16.32 7.51
N LEU A 40 -6.19 15.96 8.44
CA LEU A 40 -6.47 14.57 8.79
C LEU A 40 -7.02 13.79 7.58
N ASN A 41 -7.99 14.39 6.88
CA ASN A 41 -8.57 13.80 5.66
C ASN A 41 -7.55 13.75 4.51
N LEU A 42 -6.67 14.76 4.40
CA LEU A 42 -5.60 14.76 3.41
C LEU A 42 -4.62 13.59 3.63
N MET A 43 -4.24 13.31 4.88
CA MET A 43 -3.39 12.15 5.19
C MET A 43 -4.11 10.84 4.84
N PHE A 44 -5.37 10.68 5.26
CA PHE A 44 -6.11 9.47 4.95
C PHE A 44 -6.33 9.29 3.43
N THR A 45 -6.56 10.39 2.70
CA THR A 45 -6.67 10.36 1.24
C THR A 45 -5.32 10.06 0.57
N GLY A 46 -4.22 10.57 1.11
CA GLY A 46 -2.86 10.33 0.61
C GLY A 46 -2.53 8.83 0.52
N PHE A 47 -3.04 8.04 1.47
CA PHE A 47 -2.95 6.58 1.41
C PHE A 47 -3.59 6.00 0.14
N TYR A 48 -4.83 6.40 -0.19
CA TYR A 48 -5.50 5.91 -1.39
C TYR A 48 -4.85 6.43 -2.68
N ILE A 49 -4.46 7.72 -2.71
CA ILE A 49 -3.83 8.32 -3.90
C ILE A 49 -2.50 7.63 -4.21
N SER A 50 -1.68 7.35 -3.20
CA SER A 50 -0.40 6.65 -3.42
C SER A 50 -0.61 5.24 -4.01
N ASN A 51 -1.61 4.50 -3.52
CA ASN A 51 -1.98 3.21 -4.12
C ASN A 51 -2.50 3.35 -5.56
N ILE A 52 -3.31 4.37 -5.86
CA ILE A 52 -3.80 4.64 -7.23
C ILE A 52 -2.61 4.88 -8.17
N ILE A 53 -1.64 5.69 -7.77
CA ILE A 53 -0.43 5.95 -8.56
C ILE A 53 0.31 4.64 -8.84
N SER A 54 0.51 3.81 -7.82
CA SER A 54 1.13 2.49 -7.97
C SER A 54 0.39 1.63 -9.00
N LEU A 55 -0.93 1.50 -8.88
CA LEU A 55 -1.76 0.71 -9.80
C LEU A 55 -1.74 1.26 -11.22
N CYS A 56 -1.80 2.58 -11.40
CA CYS A 56 -1.73 3.21 -12.72
C CYS A 56 -0.40 2.93 -13.42
N ILE A 57 0.71 3.01 -12.69
CA ILE A 57 2.03 2.69 -13.26
C ILE A 57 2.10 1.21 -13.64
N ASN A 58 1.54 0.31 -12.81
CA ASN A 58 1.47 -1.11 -13.13
C ASN A 58 0.68 -1.38 -14.42
N PHE A 59 -0.43 -0.69 -14.66
CA PHE A 59 -1.19 -0.82 -15.91
C PHE A 59 -0.36 -0.44 -17.14
N ILE A 60 0.50 0.57 -17.01
CA ILE A 60 1.32 1.05 -18.11
C ILE A 60 2.40 0.04 -18.48
N TYR A 61 3.12 -0.52 -17.51
CA TYR A 61 4.25 -1.39 -17.81
C TYR A 61 3.88 -2.88 -17.96
N ALA A 62 2.72 -3.29 -17.51
CA ALA A 62 2.31 -4.70 -17.57
C ALA A 62 2.41 -5.35 -18.99
N PRO A 63 2.15 -4.64 -20.11
CA PRO A 63 2.30 -5.17 -21.46
C PRO A 63 3.71 -5.00 -22.05
N ILE A 64 4.64 -4.34 -21.36
CA ILE A 64 5.98 -4.04 -21.88
C ILE A 64 6.90 -5.24 -21.64
N THR A 65 7.79 -5.51 -22.60
CA THR A 65 8.77 -6.62 -22.58
C THR A 65 10.22 -6.13 -22.62
N ASP A 66 10.46 -4.86 -22.36
CA ASP A 66 11.80 -4.31 -22.18
C ASP A 66 12.17 -4.41 -20.69
N GLU A 67 13.15 -5.25 -20.38
CA GLU A 67 13.55 -5.58 -19.02
C GLU A 67 13.91 -4.34 -18.20
N ASN A 68 14.69 -3.42 -18.74
CA ASN A 68 15.11 -2.21 -18.04
C ASN A 68 13.93 -1.29 -17.73
N ILE A 69 13.04 -1.08 -18.71
CA ILE A 69 11.84 -0.26 -18.52
C ILE A 69 10.92 -0.89 -17.46
N VAL A 70 10.68 -2.20 -17.57
CA VAL A 70 9.80 -2.92 -16.64
C VAL A 70 10.39 -2.89 -15.24
N LEU A 71 11.70 -3.10 -15.08
CA LEU A 71 12.39 -3.06 -13.79
C LEU A 71 12.26 -1.68 -13.10
N ILE A 72 12.52 -0.60 -13.84
CA ILE A 72 12.40 0.76 -13.31
C ILE A 72 10.94 1.05 -12.92
N MET A 73 9.98 0.77 -13.80
CA MET A 73 8.57 1.04 -13.53
C MET A 73 8.01 0.17 -12.42
N HIS A 74 8.42 -1.10 -12.32
CA HIS A 74 8.09 -1.97 -11.21
C HIS A 74 8.60 -1.41 -9.88
N SER A 75 9.81 -0.91 -9.87
CA SER A 75 10.42 -0.31 -8.66
C SER A 75 9.68 0.95 -8.22
N ILE A 76 9.27 1.81 -9.16
CA ILE A 76 8.44 2.99 -8.86
C ILE A 76 7.06 2.56 -8.35
N THR A 77 6.45 1.54 -8.97
CA THR A 77 5.18 0.94 -8.52
C THR A 77 5.29 0.44 -7.08
N THR A 78 6.33 -0.33 -6.80
CA THR A 78 6.63 -0.88 -5.47
C THR A 78 6.85 0.23 -4.45
N PHE A 79 7.58 1.29 -4.84
CA PHE A 79 7.75 2.47 -3.99
C PHE A 79 6.40 3.08 -3.60
N PHE A 80 5.53 3.42 -4.54
CA PHE A 80 4.25 4.05 -4.22
C PHE A 80 3.30 3.13 -3.44
N ALA A 81 3.29 1.83 -3.72
CA ALA A 81 2.52 0.85 -2.98
C ALA A 81 2.91 0.82 -1.49
N PHE A 82 4.21 0.70 -1.20
CA PHE A 82 4.72 0.62 0.17
C PHE A 82 5.00 1.97 0.83
N TYR A 83 4.96 3.06 0.06
CA TYR A 83 4.90 4.42 0.59
C TYR A 83 3.51 4.77 1.12
N SER A 84 2.44 4.18 0.56
CA SER A 84 1.07 4.52 0.95
C SER A 84 0.79 4.34 2.46
N PRO A 85 1.24 3.28 3.15
CA PRO A 85 0.92 3.07 4.56
C PRO A 85 1.49 4.13 5.52
N ILE A 86 2.52 4.90 5.12
CA ILE A 86 3.06 5.97 5.97
C ILE A 86 2.03 7.07 6.23
N PHE A 87 1.13 7.33 5.27
CA PHE A 87 0.05 8.27 5.45
C PHE A 87 -0.90 7.84 6.56
N ILE A 88 -1.14 6.53 6.71
CA ILE A 88 -1.94 5.97 7.81
C ILE A 88 -1.20 6.11 9.13
N LEU A 89 0.11 5.88 9.17
CA LEU A 89 0.90 6.12 10.39
C LEU A 89 0.81 7.59 10.82
N VAL A 90 0.99 8.54 9.90
CA VAL A 90 0.86 9.97 10.22
C VAL A 90 -0.56 10.29 10.66
N PHE A 91 -1.58 9.72 10.00
CA PHE A 91 -2.98 9.89 10.38
C PHE A 91 -3.24 9.43 11.84
N VAL A 92 -2.84 8.21 12.22
CA VAL A 92 -3.07 7.72 13.60
C VAL A 92 -2.25 8.50 14.63
N LEU A 93 -1.05 8.97 14.27
CA LEU A 93 -0.27 9.89 15.11
C LEU A 93 -0.98 11.21 15.35
N MET A 94 -1.64 11.77 14.32
CA MET A 94 -2.44 13.00 14.46
C MET A 94 -3.68 12.81 15.32
N VAL A 95 -4.28 11.61 15.29
CA VAL A 95 -5.42 11.28 16.20
C VAL A 95 -4.95 11.11 17.64
N LEU A 96 -3.79 10.49 17.86
CA LEU A 96 -3.27 10.24 19.21
C LEU A 96 -2.69 11.48 19.88
N LYS A 97 -2.03 12.36 19.12
CA LYS A 97 -1.24 13.49 19.63
C LYS A 97 -1.92 14.83 19.32
N PRO A 98 -1.88 15.80 20.26
CA PRO A 98 -2.38 17.14 20.00
C PRO A 98 -1.70 17.80 18.78
N GLU A 99 -2.38 18.72 18.13
CA GLU A 99 -1.89 19.42 16.93
C GLU A 99 -0.56 20.17 17.19
N LYS A 100 -0.35 20.67 18.39
CA LYS A 100 0.92 21.31 18.81
C LYS A 100 2.11 20.34 18.72
N VAL A 101 1.88 19.03 18.97
CA VAL A 101 2.91 17.98 18.93
C VAL A 101 3.12 17.46 17.52
N MET A 102 2.01 17.20 16.80
CA MET A 102 2.01 16.72 15.40
C MET A 102 1.75 17.87 14.42
N ASN A 103 2.63 18.87 14.44
CA ASN A 103 2.55 20.01 13.55
C ASN A 103 2.90 19.64 12.08
N PRO A 104 2.56 20.50 11.09
CA PRO A 104 2.79 20.22 9.68
C PRO A 104 4.24 19.92 9.30
N LYS A 105 5.20 20.54 10.01
CA LYS A 105 6.63 20.28 9.76
C LYS A 105 6.99 18.84 10.11
N LYS A 106 6.60 18.35 11.29
CA LYS A 106 6.84 16.97 11.71
C LYS A 106 6.14 15.95 10.80
N GLN A 107 4.90 16.22 10.35
CA GLN A 107 4.20 15.38 9.40
C GLN A 107 5.02 15.24 8.11
N LYS A 108 5.45 16.35 7.51
CA LYS A 108 6.30 16.36 6.30
C LYS A 108 7.64 15.63 6.55
N THR A 109 8.28 15.87 7.69
CA THR A 109 9.54 15.20 8.04
C THR A 109 9.39 13.68 8.08
N ILE A 110 8.32 13.16 8.70
CA ILE A 110 8.06 11.71 8.76
C ILE A 110 7.87 11.15 7.34
N LEU A 111 7.05 11.82 6.51
CA LEU A 111 6.82 11.40 5.13
C LEU A 111 8.14 11.39 4.33
N ILE A 112 8.93 12.46 4.38
CA ILE A 112 10.19 12.57 3.65
C ILE A 112 11.21 11.53 4.12
N LEU A 113 11.43 11.40 5.44
CA LEU A 113 12.37 10.44 5.99
C LEU A 113 12.01 9.00 5.59
N TYR A 114 10.74 8.64 5.71
CA TYR A 114 10.33 7.32 5.27
C TYR A 114 10.50 7.13 3.77
N GLY A 115 10.19 8.14 2.95
CA GLY A 115 10.42 8.10 1.51
C GLY A 115 11.90 7.88 1.15
N ILE A 116 12.81 8.58 1.84
CA ILE A 116 14.26 8.40 1.66
C ILE A 116 14.68 6.98 2.06
N ILE A 117 14.25 6.49 3.23
CA ILE A 117 14.58 5.14 3.68
C ILE A 117 14.02 4.12 2.68
N LEU A 118 12.75 4.22 2.29
CA LEU A 118 12.14 3.29 1.36
C LEU A 118 12.81 3.32 -0.02
N SER A 119 13.24 4.49 -0.51
CA SER A 119 13.96 4.60 -1.79
C SER A 119 15.31 3.88 -1.79
N GLY A 120 15.85 3.55 -0.62
CA GLY A 120 17.04 2.69 -0.50
C GLY A 120 16.89 1.33 -1.17
N MET A 121 15.64 0.86 -1.41
CA MET A 121 15.40 -0.36 -2.19
C MET A 121 15.94 -0.27 -3.62
N MET A 122 16.06 0.96 -4.18
CA MET A 122 16.59 1.16 -5.53
C MET A 122 18.08 0.77 -5.64
N ILE A 123 18.82 0.78 -4.52
CA ILE A 123 20.25 0.39 -4.50
C ILE A 123 20.40 -1.08 -4.90
N PHE A 124 19.44 -1.94 -4.51
CA PHE A 124 19.48 -3.36 -4.82
C PHE A 124 19.34 -3.67 -6.31
N LEU A 125 18.79 -2.74 -7.11
CA LEU A 125 18.68 -2.91 -8.57
C LEU A 125 20.03 -2.84 -9.29
N PHE A 126 21.03 -2.27 -8.66
CA PHE A 126 22.40 -2.12 -9.22
C PHE A 126 23.36 -3.23 -8.76
N ILE A 127 22.89 -4.15 -7.93
CA ILE A 127 23.69 -5.26 -7.38
C ILE A 127 23.13 -6.55 -7.96
N GLU A 128 23.98 -7.30 -8.65
CA GLU A 128 23.62 -8.59 -9.24
C GLU A 128 23.09 -9.56 -8.17
N ASP A 129 22.02 -10.29 -8.45
CA ASP A 129 21.34 -11.24 -7.56
C ASP A 129 20.74 -10.65 -6.26
N TRP A 130 20.67 -9.32 -6.12
CA TRP A 130 20.13 -8.69 -4.92
C TRP A 130 18.77 -8.02 -5.11
N GLY A 131 18.42 -7.71 -6.33
CA GLY A 131 17.26 -6.88 -6.67
C GLY A 131 16.00 -7.67 -7.02
N VAL A 132 15.51 -7.40 -8.21
CA VAL A 132 14.30 -7.99 -8.78
C VAL A 132 14.65 -8.55 -10.16
N GLU A 133 14.35 -9.82 -10.37
CA GLU A 133 14.43 -10.44 -11.68
C GLU A 133 13.09 -10.35 -12.40
N ILE A 134 13.11 -9.98 -13.68
CA ILE A 134 11.92 -9.89 -14.53
C ILE A 134 12.31 -10.45 -15.89
N GLY A 135 11.61 -11.47 -16.34
CA GLY A 135 11.92 -12.09 -17.63
C GLY A 135 10.81 -13.00 -18.15
N PRO A 136 11.01 -13.52 -19.38
CA PRO A 136 10.09 -14.48 -19.97
C PRO A 136 9.96 -15.76 -19.11
N PRO A 137 8.83 -16.51 -19.21
CA PRO A 137 7.72 -16.26 -20.12
C PRO A 137 6.71 -15.22 -19.61
N ASP A 138 6.63 -14.98 -18.28
CA ASP A 138 5.49 -14.29 -17.68
C ASP A 138 5.75 -12.82 -17.36
N TRP A 139 7.00 -12.34 -17.44
CA TRP A 139 7.40 -10.98 -17.08
C TRP A 139 6.90 -10.54 -15.70
N THR A 140 6.78 -11.53 -14.78
CA THR A 140 6.38 -11.29 -13.40
C THR A 140 7.61 -11.04 -12.54
N PRO A 141 7.56 -10.07 -11.61
CA PRO A 141 8.70 -9.77 -10.76
C PRO A 141 8.99 -10.93 -9.79
N HIS A 142 10.23 -11.35 -9.71
CA HIS A 142 10.76 -12.25 -8.69
C HIS A 142 11.73 -11.47 -7.81
N TRP A 143 11.44 -11.41 -6.52
CA TRP A 143 12.25 -10.63 -5.57
C TRP A 143 13.32 -11.49 -4.94
N MET A 144 14.57 -11.08 -5.07
CA MET A 144 15.70 -11.74 -4.41
C MET A 144 15.65 -11.51 -2.90
N ILE A 145 16.28 -12.42 -2.15
CA ILE A 145 16.29 -12.40 -0.67
C ILE A 145 16.66 -11.04 -0.10
N PRO A 146 17.73 -10.34 -0.54
CA PRO A 146 18.09 -9.06 0.06
C PRO A 146 17.03 -7.97 -0.15
N PHE A 147 16.46 -7.88 -1.36
CA PHE A 147 15.38 -6.93 -1.67
C PHE A 147 14.12 -7.21 -0.84
N PHE A 148 13.71 -8.48 -0.79
CA PHE A 148 12.57 -8.93 0.01
C PHE A 148 12.76 -8.61 1.50
N LEU A 149 13.90 -8.98 2.10
CA LEU A 149 14.18 -8.74 3.51
C LEU A 149 14.23 -7.25 3.82
N TYR A 150 14.83 -6.43 2.93
CA TYR A 150 14.84 -4.99 3.09
C TYR A 150 13.42 -4.40 3.18
N LEU A 151 12.58 -4.72 2.19
CA LEU A 151 11.21 -4.20 2.15
C LEU A 151 10.38 -4.67 3.35
N VAL A 152 10.41 -5.97 3.65
CA VAL A 152 9.67 -6.51 4.80
C VAL A 152 10.12 -5.84 6.10
N THR A 153 11.42 -5.66 6.30
CA THR A 153 11.98 -5.06 7.52
C THR A 153 11.58 -3.59 7.63
N ILE A 154 11.81 -2.80 6.57
CA ILE A 154 11.52 -1.35 6.61
C ILE A 154 10.02 -1.10 6.77
N VAL A 155 9.17 -1.78 6.01
CA VAL A 155 7.72 -1.60 6.10
C VAL A 155 7.20 -2.04 7.48
N SER A 156 7.68 -3.18 8.00
CA SER A 156 7.27 -3.68 9.30
C SER A 156 7.66 -2.74 10.43
N ILE A 157 8.94 -2.37 10.52
CA ILE A 157 9.47 -1.58 11.64
C ILE A 157 9.01 -0.12 11.57
N CYS A 158 9.03 0.48 10.37
CA CYS A 158 8.74 1.90 10.24
C CYS A 158 7.24 2.22 10.19
N VAL A 159 6.40 1.28 9.76
CA VAL A 159 4.99 1.59 9.49
C VAL A 159 4.02 0.61 10.12
N VAL A 160 4.11 -0.70 9.82
CA VAL A 160 3.09 -1.68 10.24
C VAL A 160 3.00 -1.76 11.75
N VAL A 161 4.10 -2.07 12.42
CA VAL A 161 4.13 -2.20 13.88
C VAL A 161 3.75 -0.90 14.58
N PRO A 162 4.33 0.27 14.23
CA PRO A 162 3.95 1.53 14.86
C PRO A 162 2.48 1.90 14.65
N SER A 163 1.95 1.74 13.45
CA SER A 163 0.57 2.14 13.16
C SER A 163 -0.47 1.26 13.87
N LEU A 164 -0.25 -0.06 13.93
CA LEU A 164 -1.11 -0.97 14.68
C LEU A 164 -1.01 -0.72 16.19
N PHE A 165 0.20 -0.53 16.71
CA PHE A 165 0.42 -0.23 18.12
C PHE A 165 -0.26 1.07 18.54
N ILE A 166 -0.08 2.14 17.77
CA ILE A 166 -0.71 3.44 18.03
C ILE A 166 -2.24 3.34 17.91
N SER A 167 -2.73 2.63 16.89
CA SER A 167 -4.18 2.41 16.72
C SER A 167 -4.79 1.68 17.91
N TYR A 168 -4.06 0.70 18.45
CA TYR A 168 -4.49 0.00 19.67
C TYR A 168 -4.46 0.89 20.91
N GLN A 169 -3.46 1.78 21.04
CA GLN A 169 -3.43 2.78 22.11
C GLN A 169 -4.63 3.73 22.06
N ILE A 170 -5.01 4.18 20.85
CA ILE A 170 -6.19 5.03 20.65
C ILE A 170 -7.46 4.26 21.05
N PHE A 171 -7.59 3.01 20.61
CA PHE A 171 -8.72 2.14 20.95
C PHE A 171 -8.93 2.04 22.47
N LYS A 172 -7.83 1.89 23.25
CA LYS A 172 -7.90 1.82 24.71
C LYS A 172 -8.34 3.13 25.38
N LYS A 173 -8.11 4.27 24.72
CA LYS A 173 -8.47 5.59 25.27
C LYS A 173 -9.93 5.98 25.04
N PHE A 174 -10.63 5.33 24.12
CA PHE A 174 -12.04 5.63 23.90
C PHE A 174 -12.91 5.11 25.03
N VAL A 175 -13.68 6.02 25.63
CA VAL A 175 -14.71 5.73 26.64
C VAL A 175 -16.05 5.48 25.94
N ASP A 176 -16.34 6.23 24.87
CA ASP A 176 -17.56 6.08 24.07
C ASP A 176 -17.53 4.77 23.30
N GLU A 177 -18.50 3.90 23.57
CA GLU A 177 -18.61 2.57 22.94
C GLU A 177 -18.91 2.65 21.42
N GLN A 178 -19.58 3.71 20.94
CA GLN A 178 -19.80 3.90 19.51
C GLN A 178 -18.49 4.23 18.80
N LEU A 179 -17.70 5.17 19.34
CA LEU A 179 -16.38 5.52 18.81
C LEU A 179 -15.43 4.32 18.87
N LYS A 180 -15.45 3.58 19.98
CA LYS A 180 -14.65 2.38 20.17
C LYS A 180 -14.98 1.30 19.14
N ARG A 181 -16.28 1.04 18.86
CA ARG A 181 -16.72 0.10 17.84
C ARG A 181 -16.28 0.50 16.44
N LYS A 182 -16.40 1.77 16.11
CA LYS A 182 -15.97 2.30 14.81
C LYS A 182 -14.46 2.23 14.66
N TRP A 183 -13.69 2.56 15.68
CA TRP A 183 -12.24 2.43 15.66
C TRP A 183 -11.80 0.97 15.54
N LYS A 184 -12.55 0.02 16.09
CA LYS A 184 -12.33 -1.41 15.88
C LYS A 184 -12.44 -1.79 14.38
N TYR A 185 -13.43 -1.23 13.66
CA TYR A 185 -13.52 -1.44 12.21
C TYR A 185 -12.31 -0.88 11.46
N PHE A 186 -11.82 0.29 11.88
CA PHE A 186 -10.59 0.85 11.30
C PHE A 186 -9.39 -0.08 11.51
N ILE A 187 -9.17 -0.59 12.72
CA ILE A 187 -8.06 -1.52 13.03
C ILE A 187 -8.20 -2.81 12.22
N LEU A 188 -9.39 -3.38 12.13
CA LEU A 188 -9.64 -4.59 11.34
C LEU A 188 -9.34 -4.37 9.85
N GLY A 189 -9.79 -3.24 9.30
CA GLY A 189 -9.50 -2.87 7.92
C GLY A 189 -8.02 -2.64 7.65
N LEU A 190 -7.34 -1.98 8.58
CA LEU A 190 -5.90 -1.76 8.52
C LEU A 190 -5.12 -3.09 8.59
N SER A 191 -5.54 -4.01 9.47
CA SER A 191 -4.93 -5.34 9.58
C SER A 191 -5.12 -6.16 8.30
N ALA A 192 -6.31 -6.10 7.68
CA ALA A 192 -6.58 -6.74 6.40
C ALA A 192 -5.67 -6.18 5.30
N PHE A 193 -5.51 -4.86 5.23
CA PHE A 193 -4.61 -4.22 4.27
C PHE A 193 -3.15 -4.65 4.46
N TYR A 194 -2.66 -4.74 5.71
CA TYR A 194 -1.31 -5.21 5.97
C TYR A 194 -1.14 -6.70 5.67
N ALA A 195 -2.16 -7.53 5.91
CA ALA A 195 -2.12 -8.93 5.50
C ALA A 195 -1.93 -9.07 3.99
N CYS A 196 -2.63 -8.24 3.17
CA CYS A 196 -2.40 -8.18 1.73
C CYS A 196 -0.98 -7.74 1.37
N ALA A 197 -0.43 -6.73 2.05
CA ALA A 197 0.93 -6.28 1.79
C ALA A 197 1.94 -7.42 2.00
N TYR A 198 1.80 -8.20 3.07
CA TYR A 198 2.63 -9.39 3.31
C TYR A 198 2.34 -10.51 2.30
N GLY A 199 1.10 -10.68 1.85
CA GLY A 199 0.73 -11.59 0.76
C GLY A 199 1.50 -11.26 -0.52
N ILE A 200 1.57 -9.98 -0.88
CA ILE A 200 2.34 -9.48 -2.04
C ILE A 200 3.85 -9.75 -1.85
N PHE A 201 4.40 -9.45 -0.67
CA PHE A 201 5.81 -9.75 -0.37
C PHE A 201 6.14 -11.22 -0.61
N ILE A 202 5.39 -12.13 0.01
CA ILE A 202 5.61 -13.58 -0.08
C ILE A 202 5.38 -14.07 -1.51
N SER A 203 4.36 -13.56 -2.18
CA SER A 203 4.02 -13.95 -3.56
C SER A 203 5.12 -13.59 -4.56
N ASN A 204 5.72 -12.39 -4.43
CA ASN A 204 6.81 -11.97 -5.29
C ASN A 204 8.13 -12.67 -4.95
N PHE A 205 8.35 -13.04 -3.70
CA PHE A 205 9.53 -13.78 -3.25
C PHE A 205 9.48 -15.25 -3.70
N LEU A 206 8.35 -15.94 -3.45
CA LEU A 206 8.23 -17.37 -3.81
C LEU A 206 8.15 -17.62 -5.32
N ASN A 207 7.63 -16.65 -6.07
CA ASN A 207 7.45 -16.73 -7.53
C ASN A 207 6.70 -17.99 -8.03
N ILE A 208 5.74 -18.50 -7.24
CA ILE A 208 4.91 -19.66 -7.58
C ILE A 208 3.61 -19.19 -8.23
N PRO A 209 3.32 -19.50 -9.54
CA PRO A 209 2.17 -18.99 -10.25
C PRO A 209 0.81 -19.28 -9.57
N ILE A 210 0.62 -20.51 -9.09
CA ILE A 210 -0.63 -20.91 -8.40
C ILE A 210 -0.79 -20.09 -7.11
N PHE A 211 0.27 -19.94 -6.33
CA PHE A 211 0.26 -19.15 -5.09
C PHE A 211 -0.09 -17.68 -5.36
N ARG A 212 0.52 -17.08 -6.40
CA ARG A 212 0.21 -15.70 -6.83
C ARG A 212 -1.27 -15.53 -7.17
N THR A 213 -1.86 -16.49 -7.89
CA THR A 213 -3.27 -16.44 -8.26
C THR A 213 -4.18 -16.50 -7.04
N ILE A 214 -3.92 -17.43 -6.13
CA ILE A 214 -4.70 -17.58 -4.89
C ILE A 214 -4.58 -16.32 -4.02
N ILE A 215 -3.36 -15.85 -3.78
CA ILE A 215 -3.14 -14.61 -3.01
C ILE A 215 -3.80 -13.42 -3.68
N GLY A 216 -3.70 -13.28 -5.01
CA GLY A 216 -4.33 -12.18 -5.73
C GLY A 216 -5.86 -12.12 -5.56
N ILE A 217 -6.53 -13.28 -5.51
CA ILE A 217 -7.98 -13.36 -5.22
C ILE A 217 -8.28 -12.98 -3.77
N ILE A 218 -7.50 -13.52 -2.83
CA ILE A 218 -7.64 -13.20 -1.40
C ILE A 218 -7.40 -11.70 -1.17
N ASP A 219 -6.35 -11.14 -1.76
CA ASP A 219 -5.98 -9.74 -1.64
C ASP A 219 -7.07 -8.81 -2.19
N LEU A 220 -7.71 -9.17 -3.32
CA LEU A 220 -8.83 -8.39 -3.85
C LEU A 220 -9.97 -8.27 -2.83
N ILE A 221 -10.34 -9.38 -2.20
CA ILE A 221 -11.41 -9.41 -1.19
C ILE A 221 -10.99 -8.63 0.06
N LEU A 222 -9.80 -8.87 0.56
CA LEU A 222 -9.27 -8.23 1.76
C LEU A 222 -9.07 -6.72 1.58
N ILE A 223 -8.57 -6.28 0.41
CA ILE A 223 -8.36 -4.86 0.12
C ILE A 223 -9.69 -4.12 0.03
N ILE A 224 -10.68 -4.67 -0.69
CA ILE A 224 -11.99 -4.02 -0.82
C ILE A 224 -12.70 -3.95 0.55
N SER A 225 -12.76 -5.08 1.26
CA SER A 225 -13.38 -5.11 2.59
C SER A 225 -12.60 -4.28 3.61
N GLY A 226 -11.26 -4.35 3.59
CA GLY A 226 -10.39 -3.59 4.48
C GLY A 226 -10.50 -2.09 4.27
N ALA A 227 -10.45 -1.63 3.02
CA ALA A 227 -10.62 -0.22 2.68
C ALA A 227 -12.02 0.30 3.08
N TYR A 228 -13.06 -0.52 2.89
CA TYR A 228 -14.40 -0.20 3.35
C TYR A 228 -14.47 -0.08 4.88
N LEU A 229 -13.93 -1.05 5.61
CA LEU A 229 -13.88 -1.02 7.07
C LEU A 229 -13.11 0.20 7.60
N MET A 230 -11.97 0.54 7.00
CA MET A 230 -11.23 1.75 7.35
C MET A 230 -12.07 3.02 7.09
N TYR A 231 -12.78 3.06 5.96
CA TYR A 231 -13.63 4.20 5.60
C TYR A 231 -14.81 4.37 6.59
N ILE A 232 -15.56 3.32 6.90
CA ILE A 232 -16.68 3.42 7.85
C ILE A 232 -16.20 3.63 9.30
N GLY A 233 -15.00 3.15 9.61
CA GLY A 233 -14.40 3.30 10.93
C GLY A 233 -14.00 4.74 11.25
N VAL A 234 -13.48 5.46 10.27
CA VAL A 234 -12.95 6.80 10.48
C VAL A 234 -13.42 7.78 9.41
N GLY A 235 -13.46 7.38 8.16
CA GLY A 235 -13.82 8.24 7.04
C GLY A 235 -15.26 8.79 7.12
N ARG A 236 -16.19 8.07 7.73
CA ARG A 236 -17.60 8.51 7.87
C ARG A 236 -17.87 9.32 9.13
N GLN A 237 -16.98 9.33 10.11
CA GLN A 237 -17.21 9.91 11.44
C GLN A 237 -16.82 11.37 11.59
N LEU A 238 -16.05 11.85 10.68
CA LEU A 238 -15.71 13.27 10.72
C LEU A 238 -16.92 14.13 10.26
N GLU A 239 -18.13 13.58 10.18
CA GLU A 239 -19.39 14.31 10.15
C GLU A 239 -19.75 14.74 11.59
#